data_d74a38008e5be2858c68c57426be6b0f
#
_entry.id   d74a38008e5be2858c68c57426be6b0f
#
_cell.length_a   1.000
_cell.length_b   1.000
_cell.length_c   1.000
_cell.angle_alpha   90.00
_cell.angle_beta   90.00
_cell.angle_gamma   90.00
#
_symmetry.space_group_name_H-M   'P 1'
#
loop_
_entity.id
_entity.type
_entity.pdbx_description
1 polymer ?
#
loop_
_entity_poly.entity_id
_entity_poly.type
_entity_poly.pdbx_seq_one_letter_code
_entity_poly.pdbx_strand_id
1 'polypeptide(L)'
;MNTNDNTIYREAVGYLSSRITGNPETAIILGSGLGSLADQIEEAVVIPYSEIPHFMHSTAAGHKGNFICGRLGGKPVLAMQGRFHYYEGYTMQQVTFPVRVMKLLGIKNLLVSNAAGGINTSFKVGDLMIIRDHINMIPNPLIGPNDEQFGTRFPDMTRAYDREFIGLVEEIAASHGISLKKGVYVGLTGPSFETPAEYAFYGRVGGDAIGMSTVPEVIVARHAGLRVFGMSVITNEGYHFADDFVNDGADVIVAANQAAAVMTILFRELVAKIYEGKKMKKCWIMGVVGLVLFADCTNVGAQYQVC
;
A
#
# COMPACT_ATOMS: atom_id res chain seq x y z
N MET A 1 -26.65 3.53 -7.88
CA MET A 1 -25.83 2.82 -8.88
C MET A 1 -25.94 1.34 -8.62
N ASN A 2 -26.25 0.57 -9.65
CA ASN A 2 -26.32 -0.90 -9.53
C ASN A 2 -24.91 -1.44 -9.27
N THR A 3 -24.62 -1.93 -8.08
CA THR A 3 -23.29 -2.29 -7.58
C THR A 3 -22.69 -3.55 -8.22
N ASN A 4 -23.37 -4.14 -9.20
CA ASN A 4 -22.89 -5.30 -9.97
C ASN A 4 -22.42 -4.95 -11.38
N ASP A 5 -22.22 -3.67 -11.69
CA ASP A 5 -21.73 -3.28 -13.01
C ASP A 5 -20.19 -3.33 -13.05
N ASN A 6 -19.66 -4.54 -13.27
CA ASN A 6 -18.22 -4.77 -13.47
C ASN A 6 -17.68 -4.10 -14.74
N THR A 7 -18.55 -3.43 -15.53
CA THR A 7 -18.18 -2.74 -16.76
C THR A 7 -17.22 -1.60 -16.47
N ILE A 8 -17.47 -0.79 -15.41
CA ILE A 8 -16.63 0.35 -15.06
C ILE A 8 -15.17 -0.07 -14.74
N TYR A 9 -14.98 -1.19 -14.05
CA TYR A 9 -13.63 -1.71 -13.78
C TYR A 9 -12.96 -2.21 -15.06
N ARG A 10 -13.73 -2.89 -15.94
CA ARG A 10 -13.19 -3.43 -17.20
C ARG A 10 -12.80 -2.32 -18.17
N GLU A 11 -13.52 -1.23 -18.22
CA GLU A 11 -13.17 -0.06 -19.04
C GLU A 11 -11.85 0.57 -18.56
N ALA A 12 -11.71 0.80 -17.25
CA ALA A 12 -10.46 1.31 -16.68
C ALA A 12 -9.28 0.35 -16.90
N VAL A 13 -9.49 -0.96 -16.70
CA VAL A 13 -8.48 -2.00 -16.94
C VAL A 13 -8.11 -2.07 -18.43
N GLY A 14 -9.08 -2.04 -19.34
CA GLY A 14 -8.83 -2.05 -20.78
C GLY A 14 -7.98 -0.87 -21.23
N TYR A 15 -8.31 0.33 -20.73
CA TYR A 15 -7.52 1.53 -20.99
C TYR A 15 -6.07 1.42 -20.48
N LEU A 16 -5.91 0.96 -19.23
CA LEU A 16 -4.60 0.84 -18.58
C LEU A 16 -3.75 -0.30 -19.18
N SER A 17 -4.35 -1.44 -19.47
CA SER A 17 -3.63 -2.62 -20.00
C SER A 17 -2.90 -2.35 -21.32
N SER A 18 -3.42 -1.43 -22.15
CA SER A 18 -2.76 -1.04 -23.40
C SER A 18 -1.56 -0.10 -23.19
N ARG A 19 -1.36 0.43 -21.98
CA ARG A 19 -0.35 1.44 -21.66
C ARG A 19 0.66 0.96 -20.61
N ILE A 20 0.27 0.01 -19.76
CA ILE A 20 1.15 -0.57 -18.75
C ILE A 20 2.10 -1.56 -19.39
N THR A 21 3.38 -1.43 -19.10
CA THR A 21 4.44 -2.31 -19.57
C THR A 21 5.01 -3.16 -18.44
N GLY A 22 5.65 -4.28 -18.76
CA GLY A 22 6.44 -5.07 -17.81
C GLY A 22 5.65 -5.94 -16.83
N ASN A 23 4.31 -6.01 -16.92
CA ASN A 23 3.44 -6.82 -16.04
C ASN A 23 3.75 -6.63 -14.55
N PRO A 24 3.54 -5.45 -13.96
CA PRO A 24 3.83 -5.19 -12.56
C PRO A 24 2.96 -6.05 -11.64
N GLU A 25 3.57 -6.66 -10.63
CA GLU A 25 2.86 -7.36 -9.57
C GLU A 25 2.83 -6.57 -8.25
N THR A 26 3.51 -5.44 -8.21
CA THR A 26 3.57 -4.55 -7.04
C THR A 26 3.08 -3.17 -7.41
N ALA A 27 2.10 -2.69 -6.65
CA ALA A 27 1.63 -1.30 -6.74
C ALA A 27 2.04 -0.51 -5.50
N ILE A 28 2.20 0.80 -5.69
CA ILE A 28 2.58 1.75 -4.63
C ILE A 28 1.57 2.90 -4.63
N ILE A 29 0.98 3.23 -3.48
CA ILE A 29 0.17 4.45 -3.31
C ILE A 29 0.98 5.46 -2.52
N LEU A 30 1.32 6.58 -3.16
CA LEU A 30 2.11 7.66 -2.59
C LEU A 30 1.19 8.70 -1.95
N GLY A 31 1.44 9.00 -0.68
CA GLY A 31 0.73 10.03 0.09
C GLY A 31 1.26 11.44 -0.13
N SER A 32 0.65 12.39 0.57
CA SER A 32 1.03 13.82 0.55
C SER A 32 2.51 14.01 0.88
N GLY A 33 3.22 14.81 0.10
CA GLY A 33 4.66 15.07 0.26
C GLY A 33 5.58 13.91 -0.16
N LEU A 34 5.05 12.75 -0.56
CA LEU A 34 5.85 11.55 -0.87
C LEU A 34 5.92 11.26 -2.38
N GLY A 35 5.42 12.18 -3.20
CA GLY A 35 5.37 12.05 -4.66
C GLY A 35 6.73 11.96 -5.35
N SER A 36 7.82 12.37 -4.71
CA SER A 36 9.18 12.33 -5.26
C SER A 36 9.72 10.91 -5.45
N LEU A 37 9.18 9.90 -4.75
CA LEU A 37 9.50 8.51 -5.06
C LEU A 37 9.14 8.16 -6.52
N ALA A 38 8.06 8.73 -7.04
CA ALA A 38 7.66 8.53 -8.43
C ALA A 38 8.72 9.00 -9.45
N ASP A 39 9.50 10.01 -9.09
CA ASP A 39 10.58 10.53 -9.93
C ASP A 39 11.79 9.56 -10.02
N GLN A 40 11.83 8.53 -9.16
CA GLN A 40 12.82 7.46 -9.18
C GLN A 40 12.37 6.23 -10.01
N ILE A 41 11.18 6.28 -10.60
CA ILE A 41 10.69 5.21 -11.47
C ILE A 41 11.33 5.39 -12.86
N GLU A 42 12.14 4.43 -13.24
CA GLU A 42 12.83 4.37 -14.53
C GLU A 42 11.87 3.91 -15.63
N GLU A 43 12.13 4.30 -16.88
CA GLU A 43 11.28 3.96 -18.04
C GLU A 43 9.80 4.33 -17.80
N ALA A 44 9.55 5.44 -17.13
CA ALA A 44 8.24 5.82 -16.63
C ALA A 44 7.26 6.18 -17.74
N VAL A 45 6.11 5.51 -17.76
CA VAL A 45 4.92 5.92 -18.50
C VAL A 45 3.96 6.59 -17.53
N VAL A 46 3.70 7.88 -17.72
CA VAL A 46 2.80 8.67 -16.88
C VAL A 46 1.42 8.71 -17.52
N ILE A 47 0.40 8.32 -16.76
CA ILE A 47 -0.99 8.26 -17.20
C ILE A 47 -1.83 9.12 -16.24
N PRO A 48 -2.30 10.30 -16.65
CA PRO A 48 -3.16 11.16 -15.82
C PRO A 48 -4.46 10.43 -15.41
N TYR A 49 -4.91 10.61 -14.16
CA TYR A 49 -6.19 10.03 -13.71
C TYR A 49 -7.37 10.51 -14.55
N SER A 50 -7.32 11.76 -15.05
CA SER A 50 -8.35 12.33 -15.89
C SER A 50 -8.56 11.62 -17.23
N GLU A 51 -7.57 10.84 -17.67
CA GLU A 51 -7.68 10.04 -18.90
C GLU A 51 -8.20 8.63 -18.66
N ILE A 52 -8.18 8.15 -17.39
CA ILE A 52 -8.59 6.80 -17.06
C ILE A 52 -10.10 6.78 -16.82
N PRO A 53 -10.85 5.95 -17.53
CA PRO A 53 -12.30 5.86 -17.34
C PRO A 53 -12.68 5.62 -15.87
N HIS A 54 -13.66 6.38 -15.37
CA HIS A 54 -14.22 6.27 -14.02
C HIS A 54 -13.29 6.61 -12.85
N PHE A 55 -12.06 7.10 -13.13
CA PHE A 55 -11.19 7.63 -12.07
C PHE A 55 -11.67 9.01 -11.63
N MET A 56 -11.49 9.27 -10.33
CA MET A 56 -11.77 10.57 -9.73
C MET A 56 -10.62 11.55 -9.98
N HIS A 57 -10.89 12.84 -9.79
CA HIS A 57 -9.85 13.86 -9.77
C HIS A 57 -9.28 13.95 -8.36
N SER A 58 -7.94 13.93 -8.22
CA SER A 58 -7.32 14.22 -6.94
C SER A 58 -7.26 15.73 -6.74
N THR A 59 -7.88 16.23 -5.68
CA THR A 59 -7.95 17.66 -5.34
C THR A 59 -7.07 18.00 -4.14
N ALA A 60 -6.52 16.99 -3.47
CA ALA A 60 -5.67 17.16 -2.30
C ALA A 60 -4.33 17.80 -2.67
N ALA A 61 -3.89 18.77 -1.86
CA ALA A 61 -2.62 19.45 -2.05
C ALA A 61 -1.44 18.46 -2.08
N GLY A 62 -0.49 18.65 -3.01
CA GLY A 62 0.67 17.78 -3.20
C GLY A 62 0.40 16.48 -3.97
N HIS A 63 -0.82 16.24 -4.43
CA HIS A 63 -1.18 15.10 -5.27
C HIS A 63 -1.19 15.49 -6.75
N LYS A 64 -0.33 14.85 -7.57
CA LYS A 64 -0.25 15.12 -9.01
C LYS A 64 -1.36 14.44 -9.83
N GLY A 65 -2.02 13.40 -9.28
CA GLY A 65 -3.13 12.72 -9.94
C GLY A 65 -2.71 11.87 -11.14
N ASN A 66 -1.63 11.09 -11.01
CA ASN A 66 -1.12 10.24 -12.07
C ASN A 66 -0.97 8.79 -11.62
N PHE A 67 -1.25 7.85 -12.52
CA PHE A 67 -0.62 6.54 -12.51
C PHE A 67 0.72 6.61 -13.23
N ILE A 68 1.73 5.94 -12.67
CA ILE A 68 3.06 5.83 -13.24
C ILE A 68 3.44 4.37 -13.31
N CYS A 69 3.65 3.86 -14.52
CA CYS A 69 4.14 2.52 -14.76
C CYS A 69 5.61 2.59 -15.20
N GLY A 70 6.47 1.73 -14.64
CA GLY A 70 7.89 1.71 -14.98
C GLY A 70 8.65 0.74 -14.08
N ARG A 71 9.92 1.04 -13.82
CA ARG A 71 10.79 0.20 -12.99
C ARG A 71 11.26 0.96 -11.75
N LEU A 72 11.21 0.31 -10.61
CA LEU A 72 11.80 0.80 -9.36
C LEU A 72 12.80 -0.26 -8.86
N GLY A 73 14.09 0.14 -8.77
CA GLY A 73 15.15 -0.84 -8.48
C GLY A 73 15.22 -1.97 -9.50
N GLY A 74 15.00 -1.66 -10.78
CA GLY A 74 15.00 -2.61 -11.89
C GLY A 74 13.79 -3.56 -11.95
N LYS A 75 12.78 -3.43 -11.06
CA LYS A 75 11.58 -4.28 -11.03
C LYS A 75 10.34 -3.50 -11.49
N PRO A 76 9.43 -4.14 -12.28
CA PRO A 76 8.24 -3.45 -12.76
C PRO A 76 7.30 -3.10 -11.60
N VAL A 77 6.83 -1.86 -11.59
CA VAL A 77 5.89 -1.32 -10.59
C VAL A 77 4.80 -0.48 -11.24
N LEU A 78 3.70 -0.33 -10.52
CA LEU A 78 2.62 0.61 -10.82
C LEU A 78 2.46 1.56 -9.63
N ALA A 79 2.67 2.86 -9.80
CA ALA A 79 2.57 3.82 -8.71
C ALA A 79 1.42 4.80 -8.91
N MET A 80 0.67 5.09 -7.86
CA MET A 80 -0.25 6.22 -7.76
C MET A 80 0.50 7.42 -7.18
N GLN A 81 0.68 8.47 -7.97
CA GLN A 81 1.24 9.74 -7.52
C GLN A 81 0.13 10.63 -6.97
N GLY A 82 -0.30 10.33 -5.76
CA GLY A 82 -1.48 10.86 -5.09
C GLY A 82 -2.60 9.83 -4.98
N ARG A 83 -3.59 10.13 -4.14
CA ARG A 83 -4.75 9.27 -3.87
C ARG A 83 -6.03 10.08 -3.78
N PHE A 84 -7.16 9.39 -3.61
CA PHE A 84 -8.46 9.99 -3.31
C PHE A 84 -8.77 9.87 -1.83
N HIS A 85 -9.40 10.91 -1.27
CA HIS A 85 -9.79 10.90 0.14
C HIS A 85 -11.31 11.05 0.29
N TYR A 86 -11.80 10.53 1.40
CA TYR A 86 -13.22 10.64 1.72
C TYR A 86 -13.66 12.09 1.93
N TYR A 87 -12.79 12.92 2.53
CA TYR A 87 -13.08 14.34 2.75
C TYR A 87 -13.19 15.18 1.45
N GLU A 88 -12.72 14.64 0.31
CA GLU A 88 -12.91 15.28 -0.99
C GLU A 88 -14.37 15.16 -1.51
N GLY A 89 -15.26 14.47 -0.75
CA GLY A 89 -16.66 14.25 -1.09
C GLY A 89 -16.92 12.96 -1.88
N TYR A 90 -15.91 12.12 -2.07
CA TYR A 90 -16.05 10.84 -2.77
C TYR A 90 -16.64 9.76 -1.87
N THR A 91 -17.42 8.87 -2.46
CA THR A 91 -17.88 7.64 -1.78
C THR A 91 -16.69 6.72 -1.50
N MET A 92 -16.82 5.82 -0.52
CA MET A 92 -15.77 4.84 -0.23
C MET A 92 -15.44 3.93 -1.42
N GLN A 93 -16.43 3.62 -2.26
CA GLN A 93 -16.26 2.87 -3.49
C GLN A 93 -15.40 3.63 -4.51
N GLN A 94 -15.58 4.94 -4.62
CA GLN A 94 -14.77 5.81 -5.46
C GLN A 94 -13.34 5.96 -4.93
N VAL A 95 -13.18 6.18 -3.63
CA VAL A 95 -11.86 6.26 -2.98
C VAL A 95 -11.04 5.00 -3.23
N THR A 96 -11.68 3.83 -3.17
CA THR A 96 -11.00 2.53 -3.29
C THR A 96 -11.06 1.90 -4.69
N PHE A 97 -11.70 2.56 -5.65
CA PHE A 97 -11.79 2.13 -7.04
C PHE A 97 -10.44 1.73 -7.65
N PRO A 98 -9.35 2.53 -7.48
CA PRO A 98 -8.04 2.18 -8.01
C PRO A 98 -7.49 0.85 -7.50
N VAL A 99 -7.75 0.49 -6.25
CA VAL A 99 -7.25 -0.78 -5.67
C VAL A 99 -7.92 -1.99 -6.33
N ARG A 100 -9.20 -1.89 -6.67
CA ARG A 100 -9.91 -2.94 -7.42
C ARG A 100 -9.39 -3.04 -8.85
N VAL A 101 -9.13 -1.90 -9.51
CA VAL A 101 -8.50 -1.87 -10.84
C VAL A 101 -7.11 -2.49 -10.80
N MET A 102 -6.28 -2.17 -9.81
CA MET A 102 -4.97 -2.79 -9.59
C MET A 102 -5.07 -4.31 -9.48
N LYS A 103 -6.04 -4.82 -8.71
CA LYS A 103 -6.29 -6.27 -8.59
C LYS A 103 -6.55 -6.91 -9.94
N LEU A 104 -7.39 -6.32 -10.75
CA LEU A 104 -7.74 -6.84 -12.09
C LEU A 104 -6.58 -6.72 -13.09
N LEU A 105 -5.68 -5.77 -12.89
CA LEU A 105 -4.41 -5.66 -13.65
C LEU A 105 -3.36 -6.70 -13.23
N GLY A 106 -3.65 -7.54 -12.23
CA GLY A 106 -2.75 -8.60 -11.78
C GLY A 106 -1.80 -8.21 -10.65
N ILE A 107 -2.01 -7.05 -10.01
CA ILE A 107 -1.26 -6.65 -8.82
C ILE A 107 -1.52 -7.66 -7.68
N LYS A 108 -0.46 -8.03 -7.00
CA LYS A 108 -0.45 -8.99 -5.87
C LYS A 108 -0.01 -8.34 -4.56
N ASN A 109 0.79 -7.27 -4.66
CA ASN A 109 1.35 -6.57 -3.51
C ASN A 109 0.98 -5.09 -3.60
N LEU A 110 0.53 -4.51 -2.49
CA LEU A 110 0.23 -3.09 -2.35
C LEU A 110 1.12 -2.50 -1.26
N LEU A 111 1.92 -1.50 -1.62
CA LEU A 111 2.68 -0.69 -0.67
C LEU A 111 1.98 0.66 -0.54
N VAL A 112 1.67 1.09 0.67
CA VAL A 112 0.99 2.36 0.92
C VAL A 112 1.85 3.25 1.81
N SER A 113 1.92 4.53 1.47
CA SER A 113 2.56 5.54 2.31
C SER A 113 1.60 6.69 2.62
N ASN A 114 1.79 7.34 3.75
CA ASN A 114 1.01 8.51 4.15
C ASN A 114 1.81 9.46 5.04
N ALA A 115 1.32 10.70 5.15
CA ALA A 115 1.65 11.63 6.22
C ALA A 115 0.68 11.37 7.39
N ALA A 116 1.14 11.44 8.63
CA ALA A 116 0.34 11.16 9.82
C ALA A 116 0.77 12.02 11.01
N GLY A 117 -0.20 12.45 11.81
CA GLY A 117 0.06 13.06 13.12
C GLY A 117 0.50 12.00 14.14
N GLY A 118 1.52 12.31 14.93
CA GLY A 118 2.01 11.42 15.99
C GLY A 118 1.13 11.52 17.23
N ILE A 119 0.57 10.39 17.68
CA ILE A 119 -0.14 10.24 18.96
C ILE A 119 0.84 9.76 20.03
N ASN A 120 1.73 8.83 19.68
CA ASN A 120 2.72 8.26 20.58
C ASN A 120 3.79 9.32 20.93
N THR A 121 3.94 9.63 22.22
CA THR A 121 4.84 10.69 22.71
C THR A 121 6.33 10.42 22.47
N SER A 122 6.69 9.19 22.09
CA SER A 122 8.06 8.84 21.71
C SER A 122 8.37 9.09 20.22
N PHE A 123 7.36 9.47 19.43
CA PHE A 123 7.51 9.78 18.01
C PHE A 123 7.82 11.26 17.83
N LYS A 124 8.66 11.56 16.83
CA LYS A 124 9.07 12.91 16.46
C LYS A 124 8.74 13.19 14.99
N VAL A 125 8.57 14.46 14.65
CA VAL A 125 8.44 14.91 13.27
C VAL A 125 9.63 14.38 12.46
N GLY A 126 9.34 13.76 11.32
CA GLY A 126 10.32 13.10 10.45
C GLY A 126 10.53 11.61 10.74
N ASP A 127 10.02 11.07 11.86
CA ASP A 127 10.09 9.62 12.10
C ASP A 127 9.30 8.85 11.03
N LEU A 128 9.88 7.73 10.59
CA LEU A 128 9.22 6.75 9.73
C LEU A 128 8.63 5.64 10.61
N MET A 129 7.31 5.45 10.52
CA MET A 129 6.59 4.42 11.26
C MET A 129 6.09 3.31 10.33
N ILE A 130 6.53 2.07 10.54
CA ILE A 130 5.90 0.89 9.96
C ILE A 130 4.51 0.74 10.56
N ILE A 131 3.49 0.67 9.72
CA ILE A 131 2.12 0.38 10.15
C ILE A 131 2.01 -1.13 10.38
N ARG A 132 1.90 -1.54 11.64
CA ARG A 132 1.72 -2.96 12.01
C ARG A 132 0.27 -3.38 12.11
N ASP A 133 -0.63 -2.41 12.34
CA ASP A 133 -2.07 -2.58 12.47
C ASP A 133 -2.79 -1.24 12.33
N HIS A 134 -4.12 -1.24 12.29
CA HIS A 134 -4.90 -0.01 12.23
C HIS A 134 -6.18 -0.05 13.06
N ILE A 135 -6.66 1.13 13.44
CA ILE A 135 -8.00 1.37 13.98
C ILE A 135 -8.79 2.11 12.91
N ASN A 136 -9.92 1.55 12.47
CA ASN A 136 -10.75 2.14 11.42
C ASN A 136 -11.87 2.99 12.01
N MET A 137 -11.79 4.30 11.82
CA MET A 137 -12.84 5.26 12.13
C MET A 137 -13.40 5.95 10.87
N ILE A 138 -13.05 5.43 9.69
CA ILE A 138 -13.56 5.84 8.39
C ILE A 138 -14.70 4.88 7.99
N PRO A 139 -15.72 5.29 7.22
CA PRO A 139 -16.73 4.37 6.72
C PRO A 139 -16.10 3.17 6.00
N ASN A 140 -16.56 1.96 6.32
CA ASN A 140 -15.98 0.75 5.72
C ASN A 140 -16.35 0.64 4.24
N PRO A 141 -15.37 0.52 3.31
CA PRO A 141 -15.61 0.45 1.87
C PRO A 141 -16.36 -0.82 1.41
N LEU A 142 -16.50 -1.82 2.27
CA LEU A 142 -17.19 -3.07 1.97
C LEU A 142 -18.67 -3.07 2.39
N ILE A 143 -19.18 -1.95 2.92
CA ILE A 143 -20.62 -1.79 3.20
C ILE A 143 -21.40 -1.81 1.89
N GLY A 144 -22.45 -2.64 1.84
CA GLY A 144 -23.27 -2.88 0.67
C GLY A 144 -23.20 -4.33 0.18
N PRO A 145 -23.71 -4.63 -1.02
CA PRO A 145 -23.59 -5.97 -1.62
C PRO A 145 -22.15 -6.40 -1.82
N ASN A 146 -21.86 -7.67 -1.55
CA ASN A 146 -20.52 -8.22 -1.82
C ASN A 146 -20.34 -8.50 -3.32
N ASP A 147 -19.15 -8.23 -3.83
CA ASP A 147 -18.72 -8.68 -5.15
C ASP A 147 -17.71 -9.82 -4.95
N GLU A 148 -18.19 -11.05 -5.16
CA GLU A 148 -17.41 -12.28 -4.97
C GLU A 148 -16.21 -12.39 -5.91
N GLN A 149 -16.20 -11.65 -7.02
CA GLN A 149 -15.05 -11.57 -7.92
C GLN A 149 -13.79 -11.05 -7.19
N PHE A 150 -13.98 -10.19 -6.21
CA PHE A 150 -12.87 -9.61 -5.44
C PHE A 150 -12.56 -10.38 -4.16
N GLY A 151 -13.56 -10.99 -3.53
CA GLY A 151 -13.29 -11.73 -2.29
C GLY A 151 -14.56 -12.11 -1.51
N THR A 152 -14.34 -12.73 -0.36
CA THR A 152 -15.40 -13.17 0.54
C THR A 152 -16.10 -12.00 1.24
N ARG A 153 -17.38 -12.18 1.60
CA ARG A 153 -18.18 -11.17 2.31
C ARG A 153 -17.52 -10.67 3.60
N PHE A 154 -16.83 -11.52 4.32
CA PHE A 154 -16.18 -11.23 5.60
C PHE A 154 -14.68 -11.56 5.50
N PRO A 155 -13.85 -10.65 4.98
CA PRO A 155 -12.42 -10.87 4.88
C PRO A 155 -11.75 -10.89 6.26
N ASP A 156 -10.78 -11.78 6.42
CA ASP A 156 -9.92 -11.78 7.62
C ASP A 156 -8.96 -10.59 7.61
N MET A 157 -9.01 -9.80 8.68
CA MET A 157 -8.15 -8.63 8.91
C MET A 157 -7.09 -8.86 10.01
N THR A 158 -7.00 -10.07 10.59
CA THR A 158 -6.02 -10.40 11.66
C THR A 158 -4.58 -10.11 11.26
N ARG A 159 -4.29 -10.17 9.97
CA ARG A 159 -2.99 -9.85 9.37
C ARG A 159 -3.18 -8.88 8.20
N ALA A 160 -3.74 -7.70 8.49
CA ALA A 160 -3.97 -6.68 7.49
C ALA A 160 -2.68 -6.25 6.79
N TYR A 161 -1.60 -6.15 7.56
CA TYR A 161 -0.24 -5.85 7.07
C TYR A 161 0.63 -7.11 7.06
N ASP A 162 1.38 -7.31 5.99
CA ASP A 162 2.16 -8.51 5.75
C ASP A 162 3.43 -8.55 6.61
N ARG A 163 3.54 -9.57 7.45
CA ARG A 163 4.66 -9.72 8.40
C ARG A 163 6.00 -9.97 7.72
N GLU A 164 6.01 -10.66 6.58
CA GLU A 164 7.25 -10.88 5.80
C GLU A 164 7.76 -9.54 5.25
N PHE A 165 6.86 -8.68 4.73
CA PHE A 165 7.25 -7.36 4.25
C PHE A 165 7.74 -6.45 5.38
N ILE A 166 7.10 -6.49 6.54
CA ILE A 166 7.57 -5.77 7.73
C ILE A 166 8.99 -6.21 8.10
N GLY A 167 9.25 -7.52 8.19
CA GLY A 167 10.58 -8.04 8.51
C GLY A 167 11.64 -7.64 7.47
N LEU A 168 11.30 -7.71 6.17
CA LEU A 168 12.21 -7.28 5.10
C LEU A 168 12.58 -5.80 5.22
N VAL A 169 11.62 -4.93 5.55
CA VAL A 169 11.89 -3.49 5.72
C VAL A 169 12.73 -3.23 6.98
N GLU A 170 12.51 -3.95 8.07
CA GLU A 170 13.35 -3.87 9.27
C GLU A 170 14.80 -4.27 8.97
N GLU A 171 15.02 -5.34 8.19
CA GLU A 171 16.36 -5.75 7.75
C GLU A 171 17.02 -4.69 6.84
N ILE A 172 16.28 -4.14 5.88
CA ILE A 172 16.76 -3.07 5.00
C ILE A 172 17.16 -1.85 5.84
N ALA A 173 16.29 -1.41 6.73
CA ALA A 173 16.57 -0.27 7.59
C ALA A 173 17.83 -0.47 8.45
N ALA A 174 17.97 -1.64 9.06
CA ALA A 174 19.16 -2.00 9.84
C ALA A 174 20.44 -1.95 9.00
N SER A 175 20.40 -2.43 7.75
CA SER A 175 21.57 -2.40 6.85
C SER A 175 22.00 -0.99 6.44
N HIS A 176 21.09 -0.04 6.47
CA HIS A 176 21.35 1.38 6.18
C HIS A 176 21.51 2.27 7.42
N GLY A 177 21.45 1.70 8.63
CA GLY A 177 21.48 2.47 9.88
C GLY A 177 20.25 3.38 10.08
N ILE A 178 19.12 3.05 9.43
CA ILE A 178 17.88 3.80 9.52
C ILE A 178 17.10 3.35 10.74
N SER A 179 16.75 4.29 11.63
CA SER A 179 15.85 4.03 12.76
C SER A 179 14.39 4.08 12.31
N LEU A 180 13.62 3.04 12.64
CA LEU A 180 12.19 2.98 12.34
C LEU A 180 11.37 2.88 13.61
N LYS A 181 10.21 3.51 13.60
CA LYS A 181 9.12 3.27 14.55
C LYS A 181 8.21 2.15 14.02
N LYS A 182 7.41 1.58 14.91
CA LYS A 182 6.36 0.62 14.55
C LYS A 182 5.12 0.91 15.39
N GLY A 183 3.97 1.03 14.76
CA GLY A 183 2.77 1.47 15.47
C GLY A 183 1.46 1.11 14.80
N VAL A 184 0.39 1.48 15.47
CA VAL A 184 -1.00 1.37 15.05
C VAL A 184 -1.45 2.70 14.44
N TYR A 185 -1.93 2.66 13.19
CA TYR A 185 -2.45 3.83 12.49
C TYR A 185 -3.96 3.97 12.73
N VAL A 186 -4.41 5.15 13.13
CA VAL A 186 -5.83 5.50 13.26
C VAL A 186 -6.28 6.21 12.00
N GLY A 187 -7.24 5.64 11.27
CA GLY A 187 -7.80 6.26 10.08
C GLY A 187 -9.05 7.05 10.41
N LEU A 188 -9.06 8.37 10.14
CA LEU A 188 -10.19 9.28 10.32
C LEU A 188 -10.69 9.84 8.99
N THR A 189 -11.87 10.44 9.01
CA THR A 189 -12.48 11.05 7.82
C THR A 189 -11.82 12.37 7.42
N GLY A 190 -11.36 13.18 8.38
CA GLY A 190 -11.09 14.59 8.15
C GLY A 190 -12.35 15.36 7.74
N PRO A 191 -12.23 16.57 7.15
CA PRO A 191 -11.00 17.30 6.80
C PRO A 191 -10.38 18.09 7.96
N SER A 192 -11.06 18.23 9.10
CA SER A 192 -10.49 18.92 10.26
C SER A 192 -9.39 18.08 10.89
N PHE A 193 -8.33 18.74 11.36
CA PHE A 193 -7.38 18.11 12.28
C PHE A 193 -8.05 17.83 13.61
N GLU A 194 -7.45 16.92 14.36
CA GLU A 194 -7.96 16.42 15.62
C GLU A 194 -7.78 17.45 16.74
N THR A 195 -8.77 17.48 17.65
CA THR A 195 -8.67 18.21 18.90
C THR A 195 -7.72 17.53 19.88
N PRO A 196 -7.20 18.25 20.90
CA PRO A 196 -6.42 17.64 21.99
C PRO A 196 -7.11 16.44 22.67
N ALA A 197 -8.43 16.52 22.85
CA ALA A 197 -9.21 15.45 23.46
C ALA A 197 -9.29 14.20 22.58
N GLU A 198 -9.37 14.39 21.24
CA GLU A 198 -9.35 13.30 20.26
C GLU A 198 -7.98 12.63 20.25
N TYR A 199 -6.88 13.36 20.22
CA TYR A 199 -5.53 12.79 20.36
C TYR A 199 -5.40 11.94 21.64
N ALA A 200 -5.85 12.49 22.79
CA ALA A 200 -5.83 11.76 24.05
C ALA A 200 -6.70 10.49 24.02
N PHE A 201 -7.87 10.55 23.38
CA PHE A 201 -8.77 9.41 23.22
C PHE A 201 -8.13 8.31 22.37
N TYR A 202 -7.63 8.66 21.16
CA TYR A 202 -7.04 7.69 20.26
C TYR A 202 -5.76 7.06 20.82
N GLY A 203 -4.97 7.80 21.57
CA GLY A 203 -3.82 7.26 22.31
C GLY A 203 -4.22 6.23 23.38
N ARG A 204 -5.29 6.48 24.13
CA ARG A 204 -5.80 5.54 25.14
C ARG A 204 -6.34 4.24 24.56
N VAL A 205 -6.89 4.27 23.35
CA VAL A 205 -7.37 3.05 22.66
C VAL A 205 -6.28 2.35 21.85
N GLY A 206 -5.03 2.81 21.93
CA GLY A 206 -3.86 2.12 21.38
C GLY A 206 -3.40 2.61 20.01
N GLY A 207 -3.83 3.79 19.56
CA GLY A 207 -3.30 4.45 18.37
C GLY A 207 -1.92 5.07 18.62
N ASP A 208 -1.03 4.96 17.65
CA ASP A 208 0.32 5.55 17.68
C ASP A 208 0.46 6.72 16.71
N ALA A 209 -0.27 6.69 15.59
CA ALA A 209 -0.32 7.75 14.60
C ALA A 209 -1.73 7.85 13.99
N ILE A 210 -2.07 9.01 13.42
CA ILE A 210 -3.41 9.33 12.95
C ILE A 210 -3.39 10.04 11.60
N GLY A 211 -4.37 9.78 10.75
CA GLY A 211 -4.51 10.46 9.46
C GLY A 211 -5.79 10.10 8.72
N MET A 212 -5.96 10.67 7.53
CA MET A 212 -7.25 10.72 6.82
C MET A 212 -7.31 9.82 5.59
N SER A 213 -6.52 8.72 5.57
CA SER A 213 -6.38 7.86 4.38
C SER A 213 -6.07 6.40 4.74
N THR A 214 -5.55 5.65 3.77
CA THR A 214 -4.83 4.36 3.95
C THR A 214 -5.73 3.20 4.36
N VAL A 215 -6.52 3.31 5.42
CA VAL A 215 -7.32 2.19 5.94
C VAL A 215 -8.32 1.66 4.91
N PRO A 216 -9.07 2.50 4.16
CA PRO A 216 -9.98 2.02 3.12
C PRO A 216 -9.27 1.22 2.02
N GLU A 217 -8.10 1.71 1.56
CA GLU A 217 -7.30 1.01 0.54
C GLU A 217 -6.80 -0.34 1.07
N VAL A 218 -6.33 -0.40 2.33
CA VAL A 218 -5.88 -1.64 2.98
C VAL A 218 -7.03 -2.65 3.10
N ILE A 219 -8.23 -2.22 3.53
CA ILE A 219 -9.41 -3.09 3.65
C ILE A 219 -9.76 -3.71 2.29
N VAL A 220 -9.83 -2.90 1.23
CA VAL A 220 -10.16 -3.39 -0.12
C VAL A 220 -9.05 -4.25 -0.70
N ALA A 221 -7.78 -3.91 -0.46
CA ALA A 221 -6.64 -4.73 -0.87
C ALA A 221 -6.67 -6.12 -0.21
N ARG A 222 -6.93 -6.18 1.10
CA ARG A 222 -7.06 -7.45 1.82
C ARG A 222 -8.27 -8.27 1.36
N HIS A 223 -9.42 -7.62 1.16
CA HIS A 223 -10.59 -8.25 0.56
C HIS A 223 -10.26 -8.87 -0.80
N ALA A 224 -9.48 -8.18 -1.63
CA ALA A 224 -9.04 -8.66 -2.94
C ALA A 224 -7.84 -9.63 -2.90
N GLY A 225 -7.39 -10.04 -1.71
CA GLY A 225 -6.29 -11.00 -1.54
C GLY A 225 -4.90 -10.44 -1.86
N LEU A 226 -4.71 -9.12 -1.83
CA LEU A 226 -3.39 -8.51 -1.97
C LEU A 226 -2.62 -8.60 -0.64
N ARG A 227 -1.30 -8.73 -0.73
CA ARG A 227 -0.38 -8.54 0.40
C ARG A 227 -0.13 -7.04 0.56
N VAL A 228 -0.17 -6.55 1.79
CA VAL A 228 -0.10 -5.09 2.04
C VAL A 228 1.05 -4.76 2.98
N PHE A 229 1.80 -3.70 2.65
CA PHE A 229 2.74 -3.03 3.53
C PHE A 229 2.36 -1.56 3.64
N GLY A 230 2.46 -0.99 4.84
CA GLY A 230 2.15 0.42 5.09
C GLY A 230 3.25 1.12 5.88
N MET A 231 3.53 2.38 5.52
CA MET A 231 4.48 3.24 6.23
C MET A 231 3.95 4.66 6.32
N SER A 232 4.04 5.25 7.51
CA SER A 232 3.72 6.66 7.77
C SER A 232 4.98 7.48 7.97
N VAL A 233 4.94 8.73 7.52
CA VAL A 233 5.84 9.79 8.02
C VAL A 233 5.11 10.55 9.10
N ILE A 234 5.72 10.72 10.26
CA ILE A 234 5.18 11.56 11.33
C ILE A 234 5.45 13.01 10.96
N THR A 235 4.38 13.81 10.80
CA THR A 235 4.47 15.18 10.28
C THR A 235 4.16 16.25 11.29
N ASN A 236 3.53 15.88 12.39
CA ASN A 236 3.27 16.76 13.54
C ASN A 236 3.16 15.91 14.83
N GLU A 237 3.37 16.54 15.97
CA GLU A 237 3.31 15.90 17.28
C GLU A 237 2.00 16.30 17.97
N GLY A 238 0.96 15.46 17.84
CA GLY A 238 -0.39 15.72 18.34
C GLY A 238 -0.55 15.74 19.85
N TYR A 239 0.52 15.62 20.62
CA TYR A 239 0.54 15.69 22.09
C TYR A 239 1.17 16.99 22.61
N HIS A 240 1.70 17.85 21.75
CA HIS A 240 2.20 19.17 22.11
C HIS A 240 1.11 20.21 21.88
N PHE A 241 0.52 20.68 22.95
CA PHE A 241 -0.53 21.72 22.94
C PHE A 241 0.00 22.98 23.63
N ALA A 242 0.97 23.65 22.99
CA ALA A 242 1.29 25.03 23.33
C ALA A 242 0.11 25.93 22.92
N ASP A 243 -0.20 26.97 23.67
CA ASP A 243 -1.36 27.86 23.43
C ASP A 243 -1.33 28.51 22.02
N ASP A 244 -0.15 28.54 21.38
CA ASP A 244 0.10 29.11 20.06
C ASP A 244 0.28 28.04 18.97
N PHE A 245 0.13 26.75 19.28
CA PHE A 245 0.32 25.67 18.31
C PHE A 245 -0.86 25.57 17.32
N VAL A 246 -0.54 25.64 16.03
CA VAL A 246 -1.51 25.49 14.94
C VAL A 246 -1.02 24.37 14.00
N ASN A 247 -1.88 23.39 13.75
CA ASN A 247 -1.64 22.42 12.71
C ASN A 247 -1.87 23.06 11.33
N ASP A 248 -0.86 23.07 10.46
CA ASP A 248 -0.98 23.53 9.08
C ASP A 248 -0.69 22.40 8.07
N GLY A 249 -1.54 22.27 7.07
CA GLY A 249 -1.35 21.32 5.99
C GLY A 249 -0.07 21.55 5.17
N ALA A 250 0.43 22.79 5.09
CA ALA A 250 1.70 23.11 4.43
C ALA A 250 2.89 22.49 5.18
N ASP A 251 2.90 22.58 6.52
CA ASP A 251 3.96 21.99 7.36
C ASP A 251 3.98 20.47 7.25
N VAL A 252 2.81 19.85 7.13
CA VAL A 252 2.66 18.39 6.88
C VAL A 252 3.39 17.99 5.60
N ILE A 253 3.22 18.75 4.50
CA ILE A 253 3.87 18.47 3.23
C ILE A 253 5.39 18.67 3.32
N VAL A 254 5.85 19.72 4.01
CA VAL A 254 7.29 19.99 4.21
C VAL A 254 7.95 18.84 4.98
N ALA A 255 7.38 18.42 6.11
CA ALA A 255 7.90 17.33 6.92
C ALA A 255 7.92 16.00 6.13
N ALA A 256 6.86 15.69 5.38
CA ALA A 256 6.80 14.50 4.55
C ALA A 256 7.87 14.50 3.44
N ASN A 257 8.09 15.63 2.77
CA ASN A 257 9.13 15.77 1.74
C ASN A 257 10.54 15.52 2.29
N GLN A 258 10.84 15.94 3.50
CA GLN A 258 12.14 15.71 4.14
C GLN A 258 12.42 14.22 4.37
N ALA A 259 11.41 13.44 4.72
CA ALA A 259 11.51 12.01 4.93
C ALA A 259 11.46 11.17 3.63
N ALA A 260 11.03 11.76 2.52
CA ALA A 260 10.76 11.06 1.27
C ALA A 260 11.98 10.32 0.70
N ALA A 261 13.19 10.87 0.84
CA ALA A 261 14.42 10.24 0.35
C ALA A 261 14.70 8.90 1.06
N VAL A 262 14.55 8.87 2.39
CA VAL A 262 14.75 7.66 3.19
C VAL A 262 13.67 6.62 2.88
N MET A 263 12.41 7.03 2.79
CA MET A 263 11.32 6.15 2.41
C MET A 263 11.52 5.55 1.01
N THR A 264 12.06 6.33 0.07
CA THR A 264 12.36 5.86 -1.29
C THR A 264 13.37 4.72 -1.28
N ILE A 265 14.44 4.79 -0.46
CA ILE A 265 15.41 3.70 -0.29
C ILE A 265 14.69 2.43 0.18
N LEU A 266 13.89 2.55 1.25
CA LEU A 266 13.17 1.42 1.84
C LEU A 266 12.20 0.76 0.86
N PHE A 267 11.41 1.54 0.13
CA PHE A 267 10.42 1.01 -0.83
C PHE A 267 11.10 0.39 -2.05
N ARG A 268 12.15 1.02 -2.58
CA ARG A 268 12.91 0.49 -3.72
C ARG A 268 13.53 -0.88 -3.40
N GLU A 269 14.18 -1.01 -2.24
CA GLU A 269 14.79 -2.26 -1.83
C GLU A 269 13.76 -3.32 -1.42
N LEU A 270 12.65 -2.92 -0.78
CA LEU A 270 11.54 -3.82 -0.51
C LEU A 270 10.98 -4.42 -1.82
N VAL A 271 10.74 -3.58 -2.83
CA VAL A 271 10.29 -4.05 -4.15
C VAL A 271 11.29 -5.06 -4.73
N ALA A 272 12.60 -4.79 -4.68
CA ALA A 272 13.62 -5.71 -5.16
C ALA A 272 13.56 -7.06 -4.43
N LYS A 273 13.52 -7.06 -3.09
CA LYS A 273 13.46 -8.29 -2.27
C LYS A 273 12.18 -9.10 -2.50
N ILE A 274 11.02 -8.45 -2.68
CA ILE A 274 9.75 -9.13 -3.00
C ILE A 274 9.88 -9.96 -4.29
N TYR A 275 10.52 -9.42 -5.31
CA TYR A 275 10.71 -10.12 -6.58
C TYR A 275 11.77 -11.24 -6.50
N GLU A 276 12.84 -11.07 -5.71
CA GLU A 276 13.88 -12.07 -5.49
C GLU A 276 13.36 -13.27 -4.71
N GLY A 277 12.61 -13.07 -3.63
CA GLY A 277 11.98 -14.13 -2.85
C GLY A 277 11.06 -15.03 -3.69
N LYS A 278 10.37 -14.45 -4.69
CA LYS A 278 9.57 -15.23 -5.66
C LYS A 278 10.42 -16.10 -6.56
N LYS A 279 11.56 -15.60 -7.03
CA LYS A 279 12.48 -16.34 -7.89
C LYS A 279 13.02 -17.59 -7.18
N MET A 280 13.42 -17.45 -5.92
CA MET A 280 13.90 -18.56 -5.09
C MET A 280 12.80 -19.60 -4.84
N LYS A 281 11.58 -19.19 -4.45
CA LYS A 281 10.45 -20.11 -4.24
C LYS A 281 10.12 -20.89 -5.52
N LYS A 282 10.15 -20.25 -6.69
CA LYS A 282 9.89 -20.90 -7.98
C LYS A 282 10.99 -21.90 -8.35
N CYS A 283 12.26 -21.58 -8.14
CA CYS A 283 13.39 -22.49 -8.35
C CYS A 283 13.33 -23.70 -7.43
N TRP A 284 12.95 -23.49 -6.14
CA TRP A 284 12.83 -24.57 -5.17
C TRP A 284 11.71 -25.56 -5.53
N ILE A 285 10.55 -25.06 -5.94
CA ILE A 285 9.41 -25.90 -6.40
C ILE A 285 9.81 -26.70 -7.64
N MET A 286 10.48 -26.08 -8.61
CA MET A 286 10.96 -26.80 -9.81
C MET A 286 12.03 -27.83 -9.48
N GLY A 287 12.90 -27.57 -8.51
CA GLY A 287 13.90 -28.52 -8.03
C GLY A 287 13.28 -29.73 -7.32
N VAL A 288 12.24 -29.53 -6.50
CA VAL A 288 11.52 -30.63 -5.81
C VAL A 288 10.72 -31.46 -6.81
N VAL A 289 10.04 -30.84 -7.78
CA VAL A 289 9.30 -31.56 -8.82
C VAL A 289 10.27 -32.36 -9.72
N GLY A 290 11.45 -31.78 -10.04
CA GLY A 290 12.49 -32.49 -10.79
C GLY A 290 13.04 -33.71 -10.04
N LEU A 291 13.24 -33.61 -8.71
CA LEU A 291 13.68 -34.74 -7.88
C LEU A 291 12.63 -35.84 -7.78
N VAL A 292 11.34 -35.48 -7.70
CA VAL A 292 10.24 -36.46 -7.68
C VAL A 292 10.12 -37.19 -9.01
N LEU A 293 10.29 -36.49 -10.14
CA LEU A 293 10.26 -37.12 -11.48
C LEU A 293 11.48 -38.03 -11.72
N PHE A 294 12.66 -37.73 -11.14
CA PHE A 294 13.82 -38.63 -11.22
C PHE A 294 13.71 -39.83 -10.29
N ALA A 295 13.03 -39.72 -9.13
CA ALA A 295 12.80 -40.85 -8.23
C ALA A 295 11.86 -41.90 -8.83
N ASP A 296 10.85 -41.49 -9.57
CA ASP A 296 9.93 -42.43 -10.26
C ASP A 296 10.56 -43.16 -11.46
N CYS A 297 11.59 -42.58 -12.11
CA CYS A 297 12.29 -43.25 -13.21
C CYS A 297 13.31 -44.30 -12.75
N THR A 298 13.74 -44.30 -11.51
CA THR A 298 14.71 -45.30 -10.99
C THR A 298 14.06 -46.57 -10.44
N ASN A 299 12.73 -46.59 -10.25
CA ASN A 299 12.00 -47.76 -9.70
C ASN A 299 11.36 -48.69 -10.76
N VAL A 300 11.54 -48.45 -12.06
CA VAL A 300 10.97 -49.31 -13.14
C VAL A 300 12.00 -50.35 -13.67
N GLY A 301 13.19 -50.43 -13.04
CA GLY A 301 14.29 -51.29 -13.51
C GLY A 301 14.48 -52.61 -12.77
N ALA A 302 13.58 -53.11 -11.94
CA ALA A 302 13.78 -54.32 -11.15
C ALA A 302 12.57 -55.21 -11.03
N GLN A 303 12.06 -55.77 -12.13
CA GLN A 303 11.25 -57.00 -12.12
C GLN A 303 11.14 -57.59 -13.55
N TYR A 304 12.16 -58.29 -13.97
CA TYR A 304 12.03 -59.43 -14.94
C TYR A 304 13.35 -60.21 -14.93
N GLN A 305 13.48 -61.17 -14.01
CA GLN A 305 14.20 -62.40 -14.16
C GLN A 305 13.59 -63.43 -13.20
N VAL A 306 13.01 -64.44 -13.77
CA VAL A 306 13.25 -65.85 -13.45
C VAL A 306 12.06 -66.71 -13.92
N CYS A 307 12.39 -67.66 -14.78
CA CYS A 307 11.79 -68.92 -15.25
C CYS A 307 10.47 -68.89 -15.92
#